data_c550247de8f2d796c69b0c9ff25049a3
#
_entry.id   c550247de8f2d796c69b0c9ff25049a3
#
_cell.length_a   1.000
_cell.length_b   1.000
_cell.length_c   1.000
_cell.angle_alpha   90.00
_cell.angle_beta   90.00
_cell.angle_gamma   90.00
#
_symmetry.space_group_name_H-M   'P 1'
#
loop_
_entity.id
_entity.type
_entity.pdbx_description
1 polymer ?
#
loop_
_entity_poly.entity_id
_entity_poly.type
_entity_poly.pdbx_seq_one_letter_code
_entity_poly.pdbx_strand_id
1 'polypeptide(L)'
;MQTENPRPPSAADGTVRRAHIRSVPAFWTTAAIVLIGTLLLCSQADPFSAGLFFVPFAFGPLVVTIGLALACRSTFAQVVLTVSSVLYGAWFAYICVQAFFVNPDPQSPIAFLFVGICAVPVLVVFWVAAAVAHWRKRTRTAN
;
A
#
# COMPACT_ATOMS: atom_id res chain seq x y z
N MET A 1 -36.54 41.40 8.78
CA MET A 1 -35.21 40.84 9.07
C MET A 1 -35.43 39.40 9.53
N GLN A 2 -35.28 38.42 8.61
CA GLN A 2 -35.33 36.98 8.95
C GLN A 2 -33.91 36.56 9.36
N THR A 3 -33.73 36.18 10.61
CA THR A 3 -32.50 35.55 11.11
C THR A 3 -32.46 34.11 10.63
N GLU A 4 -31.67 33.86 9.60
CA GLU A 4 -31.39 32.52 9.08
C GLU A 4 -30.68 31.69 10.15
N ASN A 5 -31.39 30.76 10.73
CA ASN A 5 -30.87 29.84 11.76
C ASN A 5 -29.90 28.83 11.10
N PRO A 6 -28.60 28.85 11.44
CA PRO A 6 -27.63 27.90 10.83
C PRO A 6 -28.01 26.45 11.19
N ARG A 7 -28.36 25.67 10.18
CA ARG A 7 -28.64 24.22 10.35
C ARG A 7 -27.43 23.53 10.94
N PRO A 8 -27.60 22.71 11.98
CA PRO A 8 -26.50 21.92 12.51
C PRO A 8 -25.97 20.96 11.45
N PRO A 9 -24.66 20.69 11.40
CA PRO A 9 -24.07 19.78 10.43
C PRO A 9 -24.73 18.40 10.57
N SER A 10 -25.31 17.92 9.46
CA SER A 10 -26.04 16.66 9.41
C SER A 10 -25.08 15.50 9.74
N ALA A 11 -25.48 14.65 10.68
CA ALA A 11 -24.78 13.39 11.05
C ALA A 11 -24.53 12.45 9.85
N ALA A 12 -25.23 12.70 8.72
CA ALA A 12 -25.02 11.99 7.46
C ALA A 12 -23.63 12.20 6.83
N ASP A 13 -22.96 13.34 7.12
CA ASP A 13 -21.67 13.66 6.51
C ASP A 13 -20.52 12.75 7.04
N GLY A 14 -20.59 12.36 8.30
CA GLY A 14 -19.62 11.44 8.91
C GLY A 14 -19.73 10.00 8.42
N THR A 15 -20.93 9.56 8.08
CA THR A 15 -21.18 8.19 7.58
C THR A 15 -20.76 8.02 6.12
N VAL A 16 -20.96 9.06 5.30
CA VAL A 16 -20.52 9.08 3.89
C VAL A 16 -19.00 9.01 3.79
N ARG A 17 -18.28 9.72 4.66
CA ARG A 17 -16.81 9.71 4.68
C ARG A 17 -16.24 8.34 5.07
N ARG A 18 -16.84 7.65 6.05
CA ARG A 18 -16.42 6.30 6.49
C ARG A 18 -16.72 5.21 5.45
N ALA A 19 -17.87 5.29 4.79
CA ALA A 19 -18.23 4.34 3.72
C ALA A 19 -17.27 4.45 2.52
N HIS A 20 -16.69 5.63 2.26
CA HIS A 20 -15.79 5.85 1.12
C HIS A 20 -14.40 5.22 1.30
N ILE A 21 -13.89 5.13 2.53
CA ILE A 21 -12.61 4.45 2.83
C ILE A 21 -12.76 2.93 2.60
N ARG A 22 -13.96 2.37 2.84
CA ARG A 22 -14.25 0.95 2.63
C ARG A 22 -14.21 0.50 1.17
N SER A 23 -14.32 1.40 0.23
CA SER A 23 -14.41 1.11 -1.21
C SER A 23 -13.08 1.27 -1.98
N VAL A 24 -11.94 1.43 -1.30
CA VAL A 24 -10.62 1.58 -1.93
C VAL A 24 -9.91 0.21 -1.99
N PRO A 25 -10.07 -0.56 -3.08
CA PRO A 25 -9.55 -1.93 -3.16
C PRO A 25 -8.02 -1.96 -3.02
N ALA A 26 -7.30 -1.00 -3.62
CA ALA A 26 -5.85 -0.91 -3.52
C ALA A 26 -5.37 -0.76 -2.07
N PHE A 27 -6.07 0.02 -1.25
CA PHE A 27 -5.73 0.19 0.16
C PHE A 27 -5.83 -1.15 0.91
N TRP A 28 -6.95 -1.87 0.78
CA TRP A 28 -7.16 -3.12 1.50
C TRP A 28 -6.22 -4.23 1.04
N THR A 29 -5.98 -4.34 -0.27
CA THR A 29 -5.03 -5.31 -0.81
C THR A 29 -3.62 -5.05 -0.30
N THR A 30 -3.16 -3.79 -0.35
CA THR A 30 -1.82 -3.41 0.12
C THR A 30 -1.69 -3.61 1.63
N ALA A 31 -2.70 -3.21 2.42
CA ALA A 31 -2.71 -3.40 3.86
C ALA A 31 -2.67 -4.88 4.26
N ALA A 32 -3.40 -5.74 3.55
CA ALA A 32 -3.37 -7.18 3.78
C ALA A 32 -1.97 -7.77 3.48
N ILE A 33 -1.34 -7.37 2.38
CA ILE A 33 0.01 -7.83 2.02
C ILE A 33 1.03 -7.38 3.08
N VAL A 34 0.97 -6.14 3.55
CA VAL A 34 1.85 -5.63 4.60
C VAL A 34 1.63 -6.40 5.90
N LEU A 35 0.38 -6.62 6.31
CA LEU A 35 0.07 -7.35 7.54
C LEU A 35 0.56 -8.79 7.49
N ILE A 36 0.20 -9.53 6.44
CA ILE A 36 0.58 -10.94 6.26
C ILE A 36 2.10 -11.06 6.16
N GLY A 37 2.75 -10.19 5.37
CA GLY A 37 4.20 -10.19 5.22
C GLY A 37 4.94 -9.87 6.51
N THR A 38 4.42 -8.92 7.30
CA THR A 38 4.98 -8.60 8.64
C THR A 38 4.87 -9.78 9.59
N LEU A 39 3.71 -10.44 9.63
CA LEU A 39 3.52 -11.64 10.45
C LEU A 39 4.46 -12.77 10.04
N LEU A 40 4.65 -13.00 8.74
CA LEU A 40 5.60 -13.98 8.22
C LEU A 40 7.04 -13.66 8.63
N LEU A 41 7.50 -12.42 8.44
CA LEU A 41 8.83 -12.00 8.86
C LEU A 41 9.06 -12.19 10.36
N CYS A 42 8.10 -11.77 11.17
CA CYS A 42 8.22 -11.86 12.62
C CYS A 42 8.14 -13.31 13.12
N SER A 43 7.39 -14.19 12.45
CA SER A 43 7.28 -15.61 12.83
C SER A 43 8.56 -16.42 12.57
N GLN A 44 9.40 -15.96 11.64
CA GLN A 44 10.65 -16.63 11.26
C GLN A 44 11.89 -16.01 11.93
N ALA A 45 11.74 -14.85 12.56
CA ALA A 45 12.85 -14.15 13.21
C ALA A 45 12.99 -14.57 14.68
N ASP A 46 14.20 -14.93 15.07
CA ASP A 46 14.59 -15.14 16.46
C ASP A 46 15.77 -14.21 16.82
N PRO A 47 15.60 -13.24 17.74
CA PRO A 47 14.37 -12.88 18.43
C PRO A 47 13.36 -12.12 17.56
N PHE A 48 12.07 -12.14 17.94
CA PHE A 48 10.97 -11.46 17.24
C PHE A 48 11.25 -9.98 16.90
N SER A 49 11.99 -9.29 17.77
CA SER A 49 12.40 -7.88 17.55
C SER A 49 13.29 -7.70 16.32
N ALA A 50 14.07 -8.70 15.95
CA ALA A 50 14.88 -8.65 14.74
C ALA A 50 14.02 -8.60 13.47
N GLY A 51 12.90 -9.35 13.43
CA GLY A 51 11.94 -9.28 12.33
C GLY A 51 11.37 -7.88 12.13
N LEU A 52 11.00 -7.21 13.22
CA LEU A 52 10.45 -5.84 13.18
C LEU A 52 11.43 -4.82 12.58
N PHE A 53 12.73 -5.00 12.76
CA PHE A 53 13.74 -4.12 12.16
C PHE A 53 13.70 -4.13 10.62
N PHE A 54 13.38 -5.27 10.01
CA PHE A 54 13.32 -5.39 8.56
C PHE A 54 12.01 -4.86 7.94
N VAL A 55 10.93 -4.74 8.72
CA VAL A 55 9.61 -4.30 8.26
C VAL A 55 9.64 -2.97 7.50
N PRO A 56 10.26 -1.88 8.00
CA PRO A 56 10.29 -0.60 7.29
C PRO A 56 11.04 -0.68 5.95
N PHE A 57 12.07 -1.50 5.85
CA PHE A 57 12.84 -1.68 4.61
C PHE A 57 12.08 -2.54 3.60
N ALA A 58 11.48 -3.64 4.05
CA ALA A 58 10.69 -4.52 3.19
C ALA A 58 9.40 -3.84 2.72
N PHE A 59 8.66 -3.16 3.59
CA PHE A 59 7.32 -2.66 3.27
C PHE A 59 7.23 -1.13 3.10
N GLY A 60 8.35 -0.39 3.28
CA GLY A 60 8.40 1.05 3.05
C GLY A 60 7.78 1.49 1.72
N PRO A 61 8.11 0.86 0.58
CA PRO A 61 7.50 1.19 -0.70
C PRO A 61 5.98 0.97 -0.73
N LEU A 62 5.44 -0.01 -0.01
CA LEU A 62 4.00 -0.23 0.08
C LEU A 62 3.27 0.85 0.90
N VAL A 63 3.95 1.47 1.87
CA VAL A 63 3.40 2.62 2.60
C VAL A 63 3.15 3.79 1.65
N VAL A 64 4.07 4.04 0.71
CA VAL A 64 3.88 5.04 -0.37
C VAL A 64 2.69 4.66 -1.25
N THR A 65 2.57 3.39 -1.60
CA THR A 65 1.42 2.88 -2.39
C THR A 65 0.10 3.09 -1.66
N ILE A 66 0.04 2.88 -0.34
CA ILE A 66 -1.14 3.17 0.50
C ILE A 66 -1.47 4.67 0.44
N GLY A 67 -0.48 5.54 0.61
CA GLY A 67 -0.67 6.99 0.52
C GLY A 67 -1.24 7.42 -0.82
N LEU A 68 -0.70 6.88 -1.92
CA LEU A 68 -1.19 7.13 -3.28
C LEU A 68 -2.60 6.56 -3.50
N ALA A 69 -2.90 5.39 -2.96
CA ALA A 69 -4.24 4.79 -3.05
C ALA A 69 -5.31 5.66 -2.37
N LEU A 70 -4.97 6.33 -1.27
CA LEU A 70 -5.86 7.26 -0.59
C LEU A 70 -5.99 8.60 -1.33
N ALA A 71 -4.91 9.07 -1.97
CA ALA A 71 -4.88 10.32 -2.72
C ALA A 71 -5.54 10.20 -4.11
N CYS A 72 -5.27 9.11 -4.84
CA CYS A 72 -5.69 8.90 -6.21
C CYS A 72 -7.00 8.11 -6.28
N ARG A 73 -8.13 8.82 -6.41
CA ARG A 73 -9.49 8.23 -6.42
C ARG A 73 -9.97 7.76 -7.82
N SER A 74 -9.13 7.79 -8.85
CA SER A 74 -9.54 7.30 -10.18
C SER A 74 -9.52 5.77 -10.21
N THR A 75 -10.53 5.15 -10.85
CA THR A 75 -10.63 3.68 -10.96
C THR A 75 -9.38 3.08 -11.60
N PHE A 76 -8.86 3.72 -12.65
CA PHE A 76 -7.65 3.28 -13.32
C PHE A 76 -6.44 3.30 -12.36
N ALA A 77 -6.24 4.41 -11.59
CA ALA A 77 -5.16 4.47 -10.60
C ALA A 77 -5.29 3.40 -9.52
N GLN A 78 -6.51 3.11 -9.07
CA GLN A 78 -6.76 2.04 -8.09
C GLN A 78 -6.39 0.66 -8.65
N VAL A 79 -6.73 0.36 -9.90
CA VAL A 79 -6.35 -0.90 -10.55
C VAL A 79 -4.83 -1.00 -10.67
N VAL A 80 -4.16 0.05 -11.15
CA VAL A 80 -2.69 0.09 -11.30
C VAL A 80 -2.00 -0.12 -9.96
N LEU A 81 -2.45 0.55 -8.89
CA LEU A 81 -1.88 0.39 -7.55
C LEU A 81 -2.17 -0.98 -6.95
N THR A 82 -3.35 -1.56 -7.21
CA THR A 82 -3.67 -2.94 -6.79
C THR A 82 -2.74 -3.95 -7.46
N VAL A 83 -2.57 -3.83 -8.78
CA VAL A 83 -1.68 -4.71 -9.56
C VAL A 83 -0.23 -4.59 -9.05
N SER A 84 0.25 -3.37 -8.81
CA SER A 84 1.61 -3.17 -8.29
C SER A 84 1.79 -3.81 -6.90
N SER A 85 0.79 -3.73 -6.02
CA SER A 85 0.84 -4.34 -4.69
C SER A 85 0.83 -5.87 -4.76
N VAL A 86 0.00 -6.44 -5.64
CA VAL A 86 -0.03 -7.91 -5.85
C VAL A 86 1.29 -8.41 -6.42
N LEU A 87 1.85 -7.70 -7.40
CA LEU A 87 3.15 -8.03 -7.99
C LEU A 87 4.26 -7.98 -6.95
N TYR A 88 4.27 -6.93 -6.11
CA TYR A 88 5.20 -6.84 -4.99
C TYR A 88 5.00 -7.99 -3.99
N GLY A 89 3.77 -8.30 -3.62
CA GLY A 89 3.47 -9.40 -2.70
C GLY A 89 3.93 -10.75 -3.23
N ALA A 90 3.75 -11.01 -4.53
CA ALA A 90 4.24 -12.21 -5.19
C ALA A 90 5.79 -12.28 -5.19
N TRP A 91 6.45 -11.16 -5.48
CA TRP A 91 7.90 -11.06 -5.39
C TRP A 91 8.41 -11.31 -3.97
N PHE A 92 7.80 -10.67 -2.98
CA PHE A 92 8.13 -10.87 -1.57
C PHE A 92 7.93 -12.33 -1.13
N ALA A 93 6.80 -12.95 -1.50
CA ALA A 93 6.52 -14.35 -1.20
C ALA A 93 7.56 -15.29 -1.85
N TYR A 94 7.96 -15.01 -3.09
CA TYR A 94 9.02 -15.77 -3.77
C TYR A 94 10.33 -15.70 -2.98
N ILE A 95 10.75 -14.52 -2.54
CA ILE A 95 11.98 -14.35 -1.73
C ILE A 95 11.85 -15.09 -0.39
N CYS A 96 10.68 -15.03 0.27
CA CYS A 96 10.44 -15.79 1.49
C CYS A 96 10.61 -17.29 1.28
N VAL A 97 10.03 -17.84 0.20
CA VAL A 97 10.17 -19.27 -0.13
C VAL A 97 11.63 -19.64 -0.37
N GLN A 98 12.35 -18.82 -1.12
CA GLN A 98 13.77 -19.06 -1.39
C GLN A 98 14.61 -19.01 -0.10
N ALA A 99 14.40 -17.99 0.74
CA ALA A 99 15.20 -17.76 1.92
C ALA A 99 14.94 -18.77 3.05
N PHE A 100 13.70 -19.25 3.22
CA PHE A 100 13.35 -20.11 4.35
C PHE A 100 13.25 -21.59 4.00
N PHE A 101 12.92 -21.93 2.75
CA PHE A 101 12.61 -23.32 2.38
C PHE A 101 13.58 -23.93 1.36
N VAL A 102 14.15 -23.13 0.45
CA VAL A 102 15.01 -23.66 -0.62
C VAL A 102 16.48 -23.57 -0.24
N ASN A 103 16.91 -22.40 0.22
CA ASN A 103 18.30 -22.13 0.61
C ASN A 103 18.33 -21.46 1.99
N PRO A 104 18.11 -22.21 3.07
CA PRO A 104 18.18 -21.65 4.43
C PRO A 104 19.65 -21.29 4.74
N ASP A 105 19.98 -20.01 4.57
CA ASP A 105 21.30 -19.45 4.88
C ASP A 105 21.14 -18.52 6.10
N PRO A 106 22.07 -18.53 7.06
CA PRO A 106 22.12 -17.56 8.16
C PRO A 106 22.12 -16.10 7.70
N GLN A 107 22.52 -15.82 6.46
CA GLN A 107 22.49 -14.47 5.87
C GLN A 107 21.16 -14.12 5.19
N SER A 108 20.19 -15.03 5.13
CA SER A 108 18.86 -14.79 4.53
C SER A 108 18.17 -13.53 5.00
N PRO A 109 18.26 -13.09 6.29
CA PRO A 109 17.67 -11.84 6.74
C PRO A 109 18.15 -10.61 5.98
N ILE A 110 19.40 -10.60 5.48
CA ILE A 110 19.96 -9.48 4.70
C ILE A 110 19.22 -9.33 3.36
N ALA A 111 18.71 -10.41 2.77
CA ALA A 111 17.95 -10.35 1.53
C ALA A 111 16.70 -9.46 1.70
N PHE A 112 16.06 -9.45 2.87
CA PHE A 112 14.87 -8.64 3.13
C PHE A 112 15.12 -7.13 3.16
N LEU A 113 16.36 -6.69 3.48
CA LEU A 113 16.75 -5.28 3.32
C LEU A 113 16.70 -4.85 1.84
N PHE A 114 17.12 -5.73 0.96
CA PHE A 114 17.20 -5.43 -0.47
C PHE A 114 15.88 -5.62 -1.22
N VAL A 115 14.96 -6.44 -0.71
CA VAL A 115 13.67 -6.71 -1.37
C VAL A 115 12.91 -5.42 -1.68
N GLY A 116 12.76 -4.55 -0.67
CA GLY A 116 12.10 -3.27 -0.84
C GLY A 116 12.86 -2.33 -1.78
N ILE A 117 14.17 -2.23 -1.60
CA ILE A 117 15.04 -1.33 -2.40
C ILE A 117 15.02 -1.75 -3.89
N CYS A 118 15.18 -3.03 -4.18
CA CYS A 118 15.16 -3.54 -5.55
C CYS A 118 13.80 -3.40 -6.24
N ALA A 119 12.70 -3.41 -5.48
CA ALA A 119 11.36 -3.23 -6.01
C ALA A 119 11.02 -1.76 -6.32
N VAL A 120 11.69 -0.78 -5.68
CA VAL A 120 11.39 0.66 -5.86
C VAL A 120 11.39 1.10 -7.31
N PRO A 121 12.38 0.79 -8.17
CA PRO A 121 12.38 1.24 -9.56
C PRO A 121 11.13 0.79 -10.32
N VAL A 122 10.69 -0.44 -10.09
CA VAL A 122 9.47 -0.99 -10.73
C VAL A 122 8.23 -0.29 -10.18
N LEU A 123 8.13 -0.13 -8.86
CA LEU A 123 6.99 0.52 -8.22
C LEU A 123 6.84 1.99 -8.60
N VAL A 124 7.96 2.71 -8.78
CA VAL A 124 7.95 4.12 -9.23
C VAL A 124 7.23 4.25 -10.59
N VAL A 125 7.42 3.32 -11.51
CA VAL A 125 6.70 3.35 -12.81
C VAL A 125 5.19 3.27 -12.59
N PHE A 126 4.72 2.38 -11.71
CA PHE A 126 3.29 2.27 -11.38
C PHE A 126 2.77 3.52 -10.65
N TRP A 127 3.55 4.10 -9.73
CA TRP A 127 3.17 5.32 -9.01
C TRP A 127 3.02 6.51 -9.96
N VAL A 128 3.98 6.69 -10.87
CA VAL A 128 3.92 7.75 -11.89
C VAL A 128 2.71 7.54 -12.81
N ALA A 129 2.47 6.31 -13.29
CA ALA A 129 1.31 6.01 -14.12
C ALA A 129 -0.01 6.32 -13.39
N ALA A 130 -0.14 5.93 -12.11
CA ALA A 130 -1.32 6.22 -11.31
C ALA A 130 -1.52 7.73 -11.10
N ALA A 131 -0.44 8.47 -10.79
CA ALA A 131 -0.47 9.92 -10.58
C ALA A 131 -0.87 10.67 -11.86
N VAL A 132 -0.27 10.33 -13.00
CA VAL A 132 -0.59 10.93 -14.30
C VAL A 132 -2.04 10.66 -14.69
N ALA A 133 -2.52 9.44 -14.49
CA ALA A 133 -3.91 9.09 -14.78
C ALA A 133 -4.89 9.89 -13.90
N HIS A 134 -4.55 10.07 -12.62
CA HIS A 134 -5.34 10.89 -11.71
C HIS A 134 -5.37 12.36 -12.15
N TRP A 135 -4.22 12.92 -12.51
CA TRP A 135 -4.10 14.30 -12.94
C TRP A 135 -4.87 14.58 -14.25
N ARG A 136 -4.73 13.72 -15.25
CA ARG A 136 -5.47 13.84 -16.51
C ARG A 136 -6.99 13.82 -16.32
N LYS A 137 -7.49 13.06 -15.34
CA LYS A 137 -8.92 13.07 -15.03
C LYS A 137 -9.35 14.42 -14.41
N ARG A 138 -8.56 15.02 -13.54
CA ARG A 138 -8.84 16.33 -12.94
C ARG A 138 -8.91 17.45 -13.96
N THR A 139 -7.98 17.49 -14.92
CA THR A 139 -7.96 18.53 -15.96
C THR A 139 -9.15 18.43 -16.91
N ARG A 140 -9.64 17.20 -17.20
CA ARG A 140 -10.83 17.00 -18.05
C ARG A 140 -12.14 17.41 -17.39
N THR A 141 -12.23 17.43 -16.08
CA THR A 141 -13.44 17.86 -15.35
C THR A 141 -13.44 19.37 -15.05
N ALA A 142 -12.34 20.06 -15.29
CA ALA A 142 -12.21 21.52 -15.08
C ALA A 142 -12.48 22.35 -16.35
N ASN A 143 -12.51 21.72 -17.52
CA ASN A 143 -12.90 22.29 -18.81
C ASN A 143 -14.32 21.85 -19.20
#